data_529c77c5317c870ed0e22bc357bb659a
#
_entry.id   529c77c5317c870ed0e22bc357bb659a
#
_cell.length_a   1.000
_cell.length_b   1.000
_cell.length_c   1.000
_cell.angle_alpha   90.00
_cell.angle_beta   90.00
_cell.angle_gamma   90.00
#
_symmetry.space_group_name_H-M   'P 1'
#
loop_
_entity.id
_entity.type
_entity.pdbx_description
1 polymer ?
#
loop_
_entity_poly.entity_id
_entity_poly.type
_entity_poly.pdbx_seq_one_letter_code
_entity_poly.pdbx_strand_id
1 'polypeptide(L)'
;NLPNQTSVYLYPSICFFEGTNLSLGRGTDFPFQVYGSPHLPDRGFSFTPRSLPGAKNPPLLGIKCYGVDLRDAITGKIVPAPALNLDWIISAYRDFPEKDKFFTDYFDVLAAGPTLREQIQNGMSAEMIRASWQDELAGFKKIRAKYLLYE
;
A
#
# COMPACT_ATOMS: atom_id res chain seq x y z
N ASN A 1 8.27 9.08 -10.32
CA ASN A 1 7.64 7.84 -9.90
C ASN A 1 6.19 7.98 -9.46
N LEU A 2 5.73 9.19 -9.13
CA LEU A 2 4.33 9.53 -8.84
C LEU A 2 3.84 10.45 -9.97
N PRO A 3 3.30 9.91 -11.06
CA PRO A 3 3.09 10.65 -12.30
C PRO A 3 1.92 11.63 -12.25
N ASN A 4 1.01 11.48 -11.31
CA ASN A 4 -0.19 12.31 -11.21
C ASN A 4 -0.68 12.42 -9.77
N GLN A 5 -1.69 13.27 -9.55
CA GLN A 5 -2.27 13.53 -8.23
C GLN A 5 -2.85 12.27 -7.58
N THR A 6 -3.47 11.37 -8.36
CA THR A 6 -4.01 10.10 -7.85
C THR A 6 -2.93 9.27 -7.18
N SER A 7 -1.76 9.11 -7.83
CA SER A 7 -0.66 8.35 -7.24
C SER A 7 -0.11 9.00 -5.97
N VAL A 8 -0.10 10.33 -5.87
CA VAL A 8 0.31 11.05 -4.65
C VAL A 8 -0.66 10.79 -3.50
N TYR A 9 -1.96 10.81 -3.74
CA TYR A 9 -2.97 10.51 -2.70
C TYR A 9 -2.97 9.06 -2.26
N LEU A 10 -2.74 8.13 -3.17
CA LEU A 10 -2.70 6.70 -2.86
C LEU A 10 -1.40 6.30 -2.14
N TYR A 11 -0.31 7.04 -2.39
CA TYR A 11 1.04 6.68 -1.94
C TYR A 11 1.16 6.32 -0.47
N PRO A 12 0.62 7.09 0.50
CA PRO A 12 0.76 6.76 1.92
C PRO A 12 0.23 5.37 2.30
N SER A 13 -0.77 4.87 1.58
CA SER A 13 -1.37 3.56 1.82
C SER A 13 -0.74 2.46 0.96
N ILE A 14 -0.40 2.78 -0.30
CA ILE A 14 0.08 1.77 -1.24
C ILE A 14 1.60 1.54 -1.13
N CYS A 15 2.36 2.46 -0.54
CA CYS A 15 3.80 2.29 -0.35
C CYS A 15 4.16 1.06 0.49
N PHE A 16 3.29 0.60 1.39
CA PHE A 16 3.49 -0.63 2.16
C PHE A 16 3.69 -1.87 1.28
N PHE A 17 3.12 -1.88 0.08
CA PHE A 17 3.33 -2.98 -0.87
C PHE A 17 4.77 -3.09 -1.37
N GLU A 18 5.63 -2.06 -1.23
CA GLU A 18 7.06 -2.16 -1.51
C GLU A 18 7.77 -3.16 -0.57
N GLY A 19 7.19 -3.41 0.60
CA GLY A 19 7.63 -4.42 1.55
C GLY A 19 6.94 -5.78 1.37
N THR A 20 6.41 -6.08 0.19
CA THR A 20 5.72 -7.35 -0.10
C THR A 20 6.20 -7.96 -1.41
N ASN A 21 5.82 -9.21 -1.66
CA ASN A 21 6.05 -9.89 -2.94
C ASN A 21 4.96 -9.58 -3.99
N LEU A 22 4.38 -8.37 -3.94
CA LEU A 22 3.45 -7.86 -4.93
C LEU A 22 4.07 -6.72 -5.75
N SER A 23 3.58 -6.54 -6.97
CA SER A 23 3.84 -5.33 -7.75
C SER A 23 2.83 -4.25 -7.39
N LEU A 24 3.30 -3.01 -7.25
CA LEU A 24 2.45 -1.81 -7.09
C LEU A 24 2.42 -0.96 -8.38
N GLY A 25 2.49 -1.64 -9.51
CA GLY A 25 2.36 -1.01 -10.82
C GLY A 25 3.64 -0.35 -11.35
N ARG A 26 4.80 -0.46 -10.67
CA ARG A 26 6.07 -0.05 -11.27
C ARG A 26 6.30 -0.82 -12.56
N GLY A 27 6.73 -0.14 -13.64
CA GLY A 27 6.84 -0.72 -14.97
C GLY A 27 5.52 -0.74 -15.74
N THR A 28 4.52 0.03 -15.30
CA THR A 28 3.29 0.33 -16.04
C THR A 28 3.13 1.85 -16.20
N ASP A 29 2.11 2.29 -16.94
CA ASP A 29 1.79 3.70 -17.11
C ASP A 29 1.07 4.31 -15.88
N PHE A 30 0.79 3.47 -14.85
CA PHE A 30 0.04 3.83 -13.63
C PHE A 30 0.72 3.33 -12.34
N PRO A 31 2.02 3.62 -12.11
CA PRO A 31 2.70 3.22 -10.89
C PRO A 31 2.03 3.83 -9.66
N PHE A 32 1.98 3.06 -8.56
CA PHE A 32 1.31 3.43 -7.30
C PHE A 32 -0.20 3.67 -7.40
N GLN A 33 -0.84 3.13 -8.43
CA GLN A 33 -2.28 3.24 -8.64
C GLN A 33 -2.94 1.87 -8.81
N VAL A 34 -2.16 0.81 -8.73
CA VAL A 34 -2.61 -0.58 -8.78
C VAL A 34 -1.73 -1.43 -7.88
N TYR A 35 -2.21 -2.58 -7.46
CA TYR A 35 -1.36 -3.63 -6.89
C TYR A 35 -1.78 -4.99 -7.39
N GLY A 36 -0.84 -5.93 -7.44
CA GLY A 36 -1.15 -7.29 -7.91
C GLY A 36 0.03 -8.24 -7.88
N SER A 37 -0.28 -9.52 -8.10
CA SER A 37 0.67 -10.62 -8.14
C SER A 37 0.12 -11.71 -9.06
N PRO A 38 0.97 -12.58 -9.64
CA PRO A 38 0.52 -13.78 -10.34
C PRO A 38 -0.24 -14.77 -9.43
N HIS A 39 -0.04 -14.64 -8.11
CA HIS A 39 -0.65 -15.52 -7.11
C HIS A 39 -1.97 -15.02 -6.53
N LEU A 40 -2.41 -13.81 -6.87
CA LEU A 40 -3.73 -13.31 -6.47
C LEU A 40 -4.82 -13.86 -7.41
N PRO A 41 -6.06 -13.99 -6.91
CA PRO A 41 -7.18 -14.44 -7.73
C PRO A 41 -7.49 -13.45 -8.87
N ASP A 42 -7.88 -13.98 -10.03
CA ASP A 42 -8.38 -13.16 -11.12
C ASP A 42 -9.79 -12.63 -10.78
N ARG A 43 -9.90 -11.32 -10.64
CA ARG A 43 -11.16 -10.60 -10.40
C ARG A 43 -11.50 -9.63 -11.52
N GLY A 44 -10.99 -9.88 -12.73
CA GLY A 44 -11.29 -9.09 -13.93
C GLY A 44 -10.29 -7.96 -14.21
N PHE A 45 -9.30 -7.73 -13.33
CA PHE A 45 -8.23 -6.77 -13.58
C PHE A 45 -6.86 -7.44 -13.56
N SER A 46 -6.04 -7.14 -14.54
CA SER A 46 -4.65 -7.63 -14.61
C SER A 46 -3.74 -6.62 -15.32
N PHE A 47 -2.45 -6.69 -15.02
CA PHE A 47 -1.41 -5.91 -15.68
C PHE A 47 -0.11 -6.71 -15.76
N THR A 48 0.79 -6.27 -16.62
CA THR A 48 2.12 -6.89 -16.77
C THR A 48 3.18 -5.79 -16.70
N PRO A 49 4.04 -5.77 -15.67
CA PRO A 49 5.14 -4.84 -15.59
C PRO A 49 6.11 -4.98 -16.77
N ARG A 50 6.51 -3.85 -17.35
CA ARG A 50 7.47 -3.76 -18.46
C ARG A 50 8.67 -2.94 -18.04
N SER A 51 9.81 -3.11 -18.73
CA SER A 51 10.95 -2.21 -18.56
C SER A 51 10.59 -0.83 -19.13
N LEU A 52 10.61 0.20 -18.30
CA LEU A 52 10.36 1.60 -18.67
C LEU A 52 11.50 2.49 -18.15
N PRO A 53 11.70 3.70 -18.71
CA PRO A 53 12.76 4.60 -18.26
C PRO A 53 12.78 4.87 -16.76
N GLY A 54 11.61 5.00 -16.14
CA GLY A 54 11.43 5.22 -14.69
C GLY A 54 11.50 3.94 -13.83
N ALA A 55 11.49 2.75 -14.46
CA ALA A 55 11.52 1.45 -13.78
C ALA A 55 12.10 0.39 -14.72
N LYS A 56 13.44 0.37 -14.87
CA LYS A 56 14.12 -0.55 -15.81
C LYS A 56 13.92 -2.02 -15.43
N ASN A 57 13.97 -2.33 -14.14
CA ASN A 57 13.82 -3.67 -13.58
C ASN A 57 12.72 -3.66 -12.50
N PRO A 58 11.45 -3.48 -12.85
CA PRO A 58 10.38 -3.47 -11.87
C PRO A 58 10.17 -4.88 -11.28
N PRO A 59 9.64 -4.99 -10.06
CA PRO A 59 9.18 -6.27 -9.52
C PRO A 59 8.21 -6.95 -10.48
N LEU A 60 8.33 -8.27 -10.62
CA LEU A 60 7.50 -9.11 -11.48
C LEU A 60 7.55 -8.71 -12.98
N LEU A 61 8.72 -8.22 -13.45
CA LEU A 61 8.95 -7.83 -14.85
C LEU A 61 8.52 -8.97 -15.82
N GLY A 62 7.64 -8.65 -16.76
CA GLY A 62 7.15 -9.59 -17.78
C GLY A 62 6.14 -10.63 -17.28
N ILE A 63 5.79 -10.61 -16.00
CA ILE A 63 4.86 -11.57 -15.40
C ILE A 63 3.47 -10.93 -15.30
N LYS A 64 2.44 -11.64 -15.77
CA LYS A 64 1.05 -11.19 -15.62
C LYS A 64 0.65 -11.24 -14.15
N CYS A 65 0.21 -10.09 -13.63
CA CYS A 65 -0.27 -9.93 -12.26
C CYS A 65 -1.79 -9.72 -12.28
N TYR A 66 -2.50 -10.44 -11.44
CA TYR A 66 -3.91 -10.19 -11.10
C TYR A 66 -3.97 -9.32 -9.86
N GLY A 67 -4.95 -8.43 -9.77
CA GLY A 67 -4.97 -7.53 -8.62
C GLY A 67 -6.11 -6.52 -8.63
N VAL A 68 -5.83 -5.33 -8.13
CA VAL A 68 -6.82 -4.26 -7.95
C VAL A 68 -6.36 -2.99 -8.65
N ASP A 69 -7.30 -2.39 -9.37
CA ASP A 69 -7.18 -1.06 -9.98
C ASP A 69 -7.71 0.00 -9.00
N LEU A 70 -6.86 0.94 -8.62
CA LEU A 70 -7.18 2.03 -7.70
C LEU A 70 -7.30 3.37 -8.40
N ARG A 71 -7.18 3.43 -9.73
CA ARG A 71 -7.19 4.69 -10.50
C ARG A 71 -8.46 5.50 -10.26
N ASP A 72 -9.59 4.83 -10.11
CA ASP A 72 -10.89 5.45 -9.88
C ASP A 72 -11.26 5.57 -8.39
N ALA A 73 -10.40 5.11 -7.48
CA ALA A 73 -10.69 5.14 -6.05
C ALA A 73 -10.89 6.56 -5.48
N ILE A 74 -10.36 7.58 -6.18
CA ILE A 74 -10.39 8.99 -5.76
C ILE A 74 -11.21 9.86 -6.73
N THR A 75 -11.59 9.34 -7.90
CA THR A 75 -12.24 10.11 -8.97
C THR A 75 -13.62 10.61 -8.51
N GLY A 76 -13.82 11.95 -8.57
CA GLY A 76 -15.11 12.57 -8.27
C GLY A 76 -15.48 12.70 -6.79
N LYS A 77 -14.61 12.31 -5.87
CA LYS A 77 -14.83 12.52 -4.43
C LYS A 77 -14.05 13.76 -3.96
N ILE A 78 -14.71 14.62 -3.18
CA ILE A 78 -13.99 15.51 -2.26
C ILE A 78 -13.09 14.55 -1.47
N VAL A 79 -11.78 14.67 -1.65
CA VAL A 79 -10.81 13.74 -1.04
C VAL A 79 -11.07 13.77 0.46
N PRO A 80 -11.49 12.65 1.08
CA PRO A 80 -11.64 12.60 2.53
C PRO A 80 -10.31 13.00 3.16
N ALA A 81 -10.34 13.51 4.38
CA ALA A 81 -9.13 13.79 5.14
C ALA A 81 -8.15 12.61 4.98
N PRO A 82 -6.87 12.86 4.68
CA PRO A 82 -5.92 11.82 4.33
C PRO A 82 -5.81 10.82 5.47
N ALA A 83 -6.31 9.61 5.25
CA ALA A 83 -6.22 8.50 6.18
C ALA A 83 -5.55 7.32 5.49
N LEU A 84 -4.70 6.60 6.21
CA LEU A 84 -4.11 5.37 5.71
C LEU A 84 -5.23 4.34 5.46
N ASN A 85 -5.32 3.85 4.24
CA ASN A 85 -6.20 2.74 3.92
C ASN A 85 -5.43 1.42 4.09
N LEU A 86 -5.68 0.74 5.20
CA LEU A 86 -5.06 -0.55 5.50
C LEU A 86 -5.85 -1.74 4.90
N ASP A 87 -7.09 -1.51 4.45
CA ASP A 87 -7.94 -2.58 3.92
C ASP A 87 -7.33 -3.22 2.67
N TRP A 88 -6.59 -2.45 1.88
CA TRP A 88 -5.93 -2.96 0.67
C TRP A 88 -4.86 -3.99 1.00
N ILE A 89 -3.95 -3.68 1.94
CA ILE A 89 -2.87 -4.60 2.30
C ILE A 89 -3.40 -5.82 3.07
N ILE A 90 -4.41 -5.63 3.94
CA ILE A 90 -5.09 -6.70 4.66
C ILE A 90 -5.80 -7.65 3.69
N SER A 91 -6.53 -7.10 2.70
CA SER A 91 -7.21 -7.90 1.68
C SER A 91 -6.24 -8.66 0.80
N ALA A 92 -5.16 -8.00 0.36
CA ALA A 92 -4.11 -8.64 -0.42
C ALA A 92 -3.44 -9.78 0.35
N TYR A 93 -3.11 -9.57 1.63
CA TYR A 93 -2.58 -10.61 2.50
C TYR A 93 -3.56 -11.78 2.64
N ARG A 94 -4.82 -11.51 2.89
CA ARG A 94 -5.87 -12.55 2.99
C ARG A 94 -5.99 -13.39 1.72
N ASP A 95 -5.90 -12.75 0.55
CA ASP A 95 -6.07 -13.41 -0.74
C ASP A 95 -4.79 -14.11 -1.25
N PHE A 96 -3.61 -13.73 -0.74
CA PHE A 96 -2.35 -14.33 -1.15
C PHE A 96 -2.18 -15.75 -0.56
N PRO A 97 -1.89 -16.78 -1.37
CA PRO A 97 -1.93 -18.18 -0.91
C PRO A 97 -0.80 -18.54 0.09
N GLU A 98 0.43 -18.07 -0.17
CA GLU A 98 1.61 -18.40 0.63
C GLU A 98 1.89 -17.30 1.65
N LYS A 99 1.19 -17.33 2.80
CA LYS A 99 1.22 -16.26 3.81
C LYS A 99 2.61 -15.91 4.33
N ASP A 100 3.46 -16.91 4.49
CA ASP A 100 4.85 -16.79 4.91
C ASP A 100 5.74 -16.05 3.90
N LYS A 101 5.34 -16.03 2.63
CA LYS A 101 6.04 -15.32 1.55
C LYS A 101 5.45 -13.97 1.20
N PHE A 102 4.38 -13.52 1.87
CA PHE A 102 3.73 -12.27 1.50
C PHE A 102 4.60 -11.05 1.81
N PHE A 103 5.12 -10.97 3.04
CA PHE A 103 5.95 -9.87 3.51
C PHE A 103 7.43 -10.14 3.24
N THR A 104 8.18 -9.06 2.97
CA THR A 104 9.64 -9.05 2.99
C THR A 104 10.14 -8.30 4.24
N ASP A 105 11.43 -8.42 4.58
CA ASP A 105 12.02 -7.70 5.71
C ASP A 105 11.88 -6.17 5.59
N TYR A 106 11.73 -5.68 4.36
CA TYR A 106 11.55 -4.25 4.11
C TYR A 106 10.20 -3.72 4.59
N PHE A 107 9.20 -4.59 4.79
CA PHE A 107 7.89 -4.16 5.32
C PHE A 107 8.01 -3.54 6.72
N ASP A 108 8.78 -4.16 7.60
CA ASP A 108 8.98 -3.67 8.97
C ASP A 108 9.74 -2.34 8.99
N VAL A 109 10.61 -2.10 8.00
CA VAL A 109 11.26 -0.78 7.82
C VAL A 109 10.24 0.28 7.44
N LEU A 110 9.35 -0.01 6.49
CA LEU A 110 8.29 0.92 6.05
C LEU A 110 7.27 1.22 7.16
N ALA A 111 6.95 0.21 7.95
CA ALA A 111 5.97 0.29 9.04
C ALA A 111 6.56 0.81 10.37
N ALA A 112 7.87 1.15 10.40
CA ALA A 112 8.61 1.54 11.59
C ALA A 112 8.61 0.46 12.71
N GLY A 113 8.57 -0.81 12.33
CA GLY A 113 8.62 -1.96 13.23
C GLY A 113 7.70 -3.10 12.83
N PRO A 114 7.74 -4.23 13.54
CA PRO A 114 7.03 -5.44 13.18
C PRO A 114 5.52 -5.41 13.52
N THR A 115 5.09 -4.47 14.35
CA THR A 115 3.74 -4.46 14.94
C THR A 115 2.64 -4.52 13.88
N LEU A 116 2.73 -3.70 12.82
CA LEU A 116 1.69 -3.70 11.77
C LEU A 116 1.63 -5.04 11.04
N ARG A 117 2.78 -5.64 10.72
CA ARG A 117 2.85 -6.97 10.09
C ARG A 117 2.19 -8.03 10.97
N GLU A 118 2.54 -8.05 12.25
CA GLU A 118 1.99 -9.01 13.23
C GLU A 118 0.47 -8.84 13.40
N GLN A 119 -0.01 -7.61 13.47
CA GLN A 119 -1.44 -7.32 13.53
C GLN A 119 -2.20 -7.85 12.30
N ILE A 120 -1.65 -7.66 11.10
CA ILE A 120 -2.23 -8.18 9.85
C ILE A 120 -2.20 -9.72 9.86
N GLN A 121 -1.09 -10.34 10.25
CA GLN A 121 -0.94 -11.79 10.34
C GLN A 121 -1.91 -12.42 11.35
N ASN A 122 -2.20 -11.70 12.44
CA ASN A 122 -3.18 -12.10 13.45
C ASN A 122 -4.65 -11.82 13.04
N GLY A 123 -4.89 -11.34 11.81
CA GLY A 123 -6.24 -11.13 11.28
C GLY A 123 -6.97 -9.93 11.86
N MET A 124 -6.26 -8.95 12.41
CA MET A 124 -6.89 -7.72 12.89
C MET A 124 -7.48 -6.90 11.74
N SER A 125 -8.64 -6.31 11.96
CA SER A 125 -9.24 -5.38 10.99
C SER A 125 -8.49 -4.04 10.96
N ALA A 126 -8.61 -3.32 9.84
CA ALA A 126 -8.05 -1.96 9.73
C ALA A 126 -8.53 -1.02 10.84
N GLU A 127 -9.78 -1.19 11.30
CA GLU A 127 -10.34 -0.42 12.40
C GLU A 127 -9.66 -0.75 13.74
N MET A 128 -9.49 -2.04 14.05
CA MET A 128 -8.77 -2.49 15.27
C MET A 128 -7.32 -2.00 15.27
N ILE A 129 -6.64 -2.07 14.14
CA ILE A 129 -5.27 -1.59 13.99
C ILE A 129 -5.23 -0.08 14.22
N ARG A 130 -6.13 0.70 13.60
CA ARG A 130 -6.20 2.16 13.83
C ARG A 130 -6.51 2.51 15.28
N ALA A 131 -7.34 1.73 15.96
CA ALA A 131 -7.64 1.94 17.37
C ALA A 131 -6.41 1.75 18.26
N SER A 132 -5.56 0.77 17.94
CA SER A 132 -4.40 0.41 18.78
C SER A 132 -3.32 1.49 18.88
N TRP A 133 -3.22 2.40 17.91
CA TRP A 133 -2.18 3.46 17.89
C TRP A 133 -2.69 4.85 18.32
N GLN A 134 -3.98 4.99 18.70
CA GLN A 134 -4.57 6.30 18.96
C GLN A 134 -3.90 7.05 20.13
N ASP A 135 -3.55 6.37 21.20
CA ASP A 135 -2.93 6.99 22.37
C ASP A 135 -1.53 7.54 22.04
N GLU A 136 -0.72 6.76 21.33
CA GLU A 136 0.61 7.18 20.86
C GLU A 136 0.51 8.34 19.87
N LEU A 137 -0.45 8.26 18.93
CA LEU A 137 -0.71 9.33 17.96
C LEU A 137 -1.15 10.63 18.66
N ALA A 138 -2.00 10.54 19.70
CA ALA A 138 -2.41 11.69 20.50
C ALA A 138 -1.22 12.32 21.25
N GLY A 139 -0.34 11.48 21.80
CA GLY A 139 0.92 11.91 22.41
C GLY A 139 1.83 12.64 21.41
N PHE A 140 2.04 12.04 20.24
CA PHE A 140 2.84 12.65 19.17
C PHE A 140 2.27 13.99 18.69
N LYS A 141 0.94 14.09 18.51
CA LYS A 141 0.28 15.35 18.09
C LYS A 141 0.55 16.49 19.08
N LYS A 142 0.58 16.23 20.38
CA LYS A 142 0.92 17.23 21.40
C LYS A 142 2.37 17.71 21.27
N ILE A 143 3.30 16.80 20.97
CA ILE A 143 4.71 17.14 20.74
C ILE A 143 4.83 17.96 19.45
N ARG A 144 4.25 17.45 18.35
CA ARG A 144 4.28 18.08 17.03
C ARG A 144 3.74 19.51 17.02
N ALA A 145 2.66 19.77 17.76
CA ALA A 145 2.03 21.10 17.84
C ALA A 145 3.00 22.22 18.23
N LYS A 146 4.05 21.91 19.02
CA LYS A 146 5.07 22.88 19.43
C LYS A 146 6.01 23.33 18.30
N TYR A 147 6.04 22.59 17.20
CA TYR A 147 6.98 22.80 16.08
C TYR A 147 6.26 23.21 14.77
N LEU A 148 4.93 23.33 14.80
CA LEU A 148 4.18 23.82 13.64
C LEU A 148 4.37 25.32 13.49
N LEU A 149 4.70 25.76 12.27
CA LEU A 149 4.82 27.17 11.91
C LEU A 149 3.44 27.78 11.51
N TYR A 150 2.47 26.91 11.17
CA TYR A 150 1.11 27.27 10.77
C TYR A 150 0.12 26.34 11.47
N GLU A 151 -1.05 26.88 11.83
CA GLU A 151 -2.16 26.11 12.42
C GLU A 151 -2.93 25.30 11.36
#